data_f8d36197ac8928aa5daf158b725dcad7
#
_entry.id   f8d36197ac8928aa5daf158b725dcad7
#
_cell.length_a   1.000
_cell.length_b   1.000
_cell.length_c   1.000
_cell.angle_alpha   90.00
_cell.angle_beta   90.00
_cell.angle_gamma   90.00
#
_symmetry.space_group_name_H-M   'P 1'
#
loop_
_entity.id
_entity.type
_entity.pdbx_description
1 polymer ?
#
loop_
_entity_poly.entity_id
_entity_poly.type
_entity_poly.pdbx_seq_one_letter_code
_entity_poly.pdbx_strand_id
1 'polypeptide(L)'
;MKTRPDILFLLLGGLPATAMAHQRPNIIYIMCDDMGYGDLGCYGQQLISTPNLDRMAAEGMRFTQAYAGSPVSAPSRACFMTGQHTGHVHVRGNREYWQRSLRQNAFGQNPDYDVIGQEPYKKTHKIIPELFKEAGYKTGMFGKWAAGYYNMKHPDTYKTDAEGNTDTDAWQTSSSASLPNLRGIDCYYGPICQFQAHTYYPNFLNRYDPEKHGDQHVVVDTLKQNINHRDVSCGHPDYENRAQYSADLIHRYALEWIDRQHKDEPFLGIFTYTLPHAELWQPNDSILQHYTHKFQGDDSPFGGAFGSWYYRNANRHAQFAAMITRLDTQVGEILQKLEEKGLADNTLVIFTSDNGPHTEGGADPDWFNRDGLLRGVKRSTHEGGIRVPFIAWGRDVPAGTVNDHQLAFYDLMPTLLDYAGLNGDAYSLKASTAEQRFDGISFAKTLRGKHRKQKKHEFLYWEFHETDMMALRMGDWKMIVKNGKVSLYNLATDLHEDHDVAAENPKIVARMTDIIRREHTTSSMFKITLPGESGKR
;
A
#
# COMPACT_ATOMS: atom_id res chain seq x y z
N MET A 1 -85.18 28.90 -11.53
CA MET A 1 -83.84 29.25 -12.03
C MET A 1 -82.87 28.99 -10.90
N LYS A 2 -82.09 27.90 -10.97
CA LYS A 2 -81.08 27.53 -9.99
C LYS A 2 -79.72 27.59 -10.70
N THR A 3 -78.91 28.55 -10.34
CA THR A 3 -77.55 28.71 -10.79
C THR A 3 -76.63 27.72 -10.07
N ARG A 4 -75.81 26.97 -10.84
CA ARG A 4 -74.77 26.10 -10.34
C ARG A 4 -73.50 26.93 -10.21
N PRO A 5 -72.61 26.69 -9.19
CA PRO A 5 -71.30 27.27 -9.13
C PRO A 5 -70.28 26.37 -9.88
N ASP A 6 -69.45 27.02 -10.69
CA ASP A 6 -68.33 26.41 -11.39
C ASP A 6 -67.22 26.04 -10.40
N ILE A 7 -66.78 24.80 -10.47
CA ILE A 7 -65.66 24.27 -9.70
C ILE A 7 -64.39 24.47 -10.59
N LEU A 8 -63.53 25.40 -10.16
CA LEU A 8 -62.21 25.64 -10.74
C LEU A 8 -61.24 24.52 -10.25
N PHE A 9 -60.87 23.61 -11.13
CA PHE A 9 -59.82 22.65 -10.88
C PHE A 9 -58.43 23.34 -10.97
N LEU A 10 -57.78 23.59 -9.83
CA LEU A 10 -56.36 23.94 -9.77
C LEU A 10 -55.54 22.68 -10.08
N LEU A 11 -54.99 22.64 -11.27
CA LEU A 11 -53.91 21.70 -11.63
C LEU A 11 -52.63 22.11 -10.86
N LEU A 12 -52.38 21.48 -9.74
CA LEU A 12 -51.05 21.45 -9.10
C LEU A 12 -50.11 20.65 -9.99
N GLY A 13 -49.35 21.37 -10.82
CA GLY A 13 -48.24 20.81 -11.55
C GLY A 13 -47.19 20.27 -10.58
N GLY A 14 -47.20 18.94 -10.38
CA GLY A 14 -46.08 18.26 -9.72
C GLY A 14 -44.83 18.46 -10.55
N LEU A 15 -43.90 19.24 -10.03
CA LEU A 15 -42.50 19.23 -10.50
C LEU A 15 -42.02 17.78 -10.40
N PRO A 16 -41.43 17.20 -11.47
CA PRO A 16 -40.81 15.92 -11.36
C PRO A 16 -39.67 16.06 -10.33
N ALA A 17 -39.76 15.28 -9.24
CA ALA A 17 -38.60 15.05 -8.39
C ALA A 17 -37.56 14.37 -9.27
N THR A 18 -36.65 15.15 -9.84
CA THR A 18 -35.44 14.62 -10.44
C THR A 18 -34.74 13.87 -9.31
N ALA A 19 -34.83 12.54 -9.34
CA ALA A 19 -33.99 11.70 -8.53
C ALA A 19 -32.56 12.16 -8.81
N MET A 20 -31.95 12.88 -7.87
CA MET A 20 -30.52 13.17 -7.92
C MET A 20 -29.85 11.82 -8.02
N ALA A 21 -29.36 11.48 -9.21
CA ALA A 21 -28.49 10.33 -9.38
C ALA A 21 -27.38 10.51 -8.33
N HIS A 22 -27.30 9.59 -7.38
CA HIS A 22 -26.29 9.65 -6.34
C HIS A 22 -24.93 9.72 -7.03
N GLN A 23 -24.27 10.87 -6.95
CA GLN A 23 -22.94 11.05 -7.52
C GLN A 23 -22.02 9.99 -6.95
N ARG A 24 -21.28 9.29 -7.82
CA ARG A 24 -20.29 8.28 -7.41
C ARG A 24 -19.23 8.94 -6.52
N PRO A 25 -18.81 8.31 -5.41
CA PRO A 25 -17.79 8.88 -4.54
C PRO A 25 -16.43 8.91 -5.21
N ASN A 26 -15.66 9.93 -4.92
CA ASN A 26 -14.23 9.92 -5.17
C ASN A 26 -13.54 9.03 -4.13
N ILE A 27 -12.40 8.48 -4.48
CA ILE A 27 -11.62 7.63 -3.57
C ILE A 27 -10.17 8.08 -3.60
N ILE A 28 -9.58 8.30 -2.43
CA ILE A 28 -8.14 8.46 -2.24
C ILE A 28 -7.67 7.36 -1.30
N TYR A 29 -6.73 6.56 -1.76
CA TYR A 29 -6.08 5.51 -0.99
C TYR A 29 -4.60 5.88 -0.80
N ILE A 30 -4.21 6.13 0.45
CA ILE A 30 -2.85 6.52 0.84
C ILE A 30 -2.21 5.33 1.55
N MET A 31 -1.14 4.82 0.96
CA MET A 31 -0.35 3.72 1.50
C MET A 31 1.07 4.20 1.70
N CYS A 32 1.54 4.24 2.93
CA CYS A 32 2.95 4.48 3.24
C CYS A 32 3.76 3.16 3.18
N ASP A 33 5.06 3.24 3.33
CA ASP A 33 6.00 2.13 3.18
C ASP A 33 6.70 1.87 4.52
N ASP A 34 6.53 0.66 5.09
CA ASP A 34 7.21 0.20 6.31
C ASP A 34 6.83 0.93 7.62
N MET A 35 5.64 1.47 7.75
CA MET A 35 5.18 2.10 9.00
C MET A 35 4.59 1.07 9.97
N GLY A 36 5.04 1.09 11.20
CA GLY A 36 4.54 0.24 12.27
C GLY A 36 3.15 0.62 12.77
N TYR A 37 2.45 -0.35 13.37
CA TYR A 37 1.14 -0.14 13.98
C TYR A 37 1.15 0.97 15.04
N GLY A 38 2.22 1.06 15.85
CA GLY A 38 2.36 2.00 16.93
C GLY A 38 3.04 3.34 16.57
N ASP A 39 3.24 3.65 15.29
CA ASP A 39 4.01 4.83 14.87
C ASP A 39 3.19 6.14 14.81
N LEU A 40 1.86 6.06 14.99
CA LEU A 40 0.96 7.21 14.99
C LEU A 40 0.43 7.53 16.39
N GLY A 41 0.20 8.82 16.70
CA GLY A 41 -0.36 9.27 17.97
C GLY A 41 -1.68 8.59 18.32
N CYS A 42 -2.61 8.47 17.36
CA CYS A 42 -3.89 7.77 17.54
C CYS A 42 -3.76 6.25 17.76
N TYR A 43 -2.58 5.68 17.56
CA TYR A 43 -2.23 4.29 17.89
C TYR A 43 -1.27 4.16 19.09
N GLY A 44 -0.99 5.25 19.80
CA GLY A 44 -0.25 5.24 21.05
C GLY A 44 1.17 5.83 21.00
N GLN A 45 1.62 6.32 19.84
CA GLN A 45 2.93 6.96 19.69
C GLN A 45 3.03 8.24 20.52
N GLN A 46 4.10 8.39 21.30
CA GLN A 46 4.34 9.54 22.17
C GLN A 46 5.56 10.38 21.76
N LEU A 47 6.47 9.79 21.01
CA LEU A 47 7.73 10.44 20.63
C LEU A 47 7.63 11.15 19.27
N ILE A 48 6.72 10.72 18.40
CA ILE A 48 6.52 11.26 17.05
C ILE A 48 5.18 11.99 17.00
N SER A 49 5.16 13.17 16.40
CA SER A 49 3.96 13.99 16.25
C SER A 49 3.25 13.71 14.93
N THR A 50 1.96 13.34 15.01
CA THR A 50 1.13 13.03 13.83
C THR A 50 -0.26 13.69 13.91
N PRO A 51 -0.33 15.04 14.10
CA PRO A 51 -1.59 15.71 14.40
C PRO A 51 -2.64 15.61 13.29
N ASN A 52 -2.23 15.51 12.01
CA ASN A 52 -3.16 15.42 10.89
C ASN A 52 -3.79 14.02 10.77
N LEU A 53 -3.00 12.96 10.95
CA LEU A 53 -3.49 11.58 11.00
C LEU A 53 -4.32 11.33 12.26
N ASP A 54 -3.95 11.94 13.39
CA ASP A 54 -4.75 11.87 14.61
C ASP A 54 -6.09 12.58 14.44
N ARG A 55 -6.13 13.75 13.77
CA ARG A 55 -7.36 14.43 13.37
C ARG A 55 -8.19 13.58 12.40
N MET A 56 -7.55 13.00 11.39
CA MET A 56 -8.23 12.09 10.43
C MET A 56 -8.89 10.91 11.15
N ALA A 57 -8.24 10.35 12.17
CA ALA A 57 -8.81 9.27 12.99
C ALA A 57 -9.96 9.75 13.88
N ALA A 58 -9.85 10.95 14.46
CA ALA A 58 -10.88 11.53 15.30
C ALA A 58 -12.14 11.94 14.52
N GLU A 59 -11.97 12.42 13.30
CA GLU A 59 -13.05 12.81 12.38
C GLU A 59 -13.56 11.67 11.51
N GLY A 60 -12.94 10.50 11.58
CA GLY A 60 -13.25 9.31 10.80
C GLY A 60 -13.34 8.03 11.62
N MET A 61 -12.88 6.94 11.04
CA MET A 61 -12.90 5.60 11.64
C MET A 61 -11.49 5.02 11.70
N ARG A 62 -11.04 4.62 12.88
CA ARG A 62 -9.78 3.93 13.14
C ARG A 62 -10.01 2.44 13.35
N PHE A 63 -9.29 1.61 12.59
CA PHE A 63 -9.37 0.15 12.72
C PHE A 63 -8.24 -0.38 13.61
N THR A 64 -8.60 -1.34 14.48
CA THR A 64 -7.64 -1.95 15.40
C THR A 64 -7.11 -3.29 14.90
N GLN A 65 -7.75 -3.90 13.90
CA GLN A 65 -7.41 -5.23 13.40
C GLN A 65 -7.35 -5.24 11.85
N ALA A 66 -6.60 -4.30 11.27
CA ALA A 66 -6.32 -4.23 9.85
C ALA A 66 -4.96 -4.85 9.53
N TYR A 67 -4.91 -5.64 8.46
CA TYR A 67 -3.73 -6.41 8.08
C TYR A 67 -3.27 -6.09 6.67
N ALA A 68 -1.97 -5.93 6.52
CA ALA A 68 -1.28 -5.93 5.24
C ALA A 68 -1.47 -7.25 4.49
N GLY A 69 -1.32 -7.25 3.19
CA GLY A 69 -1.42 -8.47 2.38
C GLY A 69 -0.24 -9.43 2.56
N SER A 70 0.92 -8.91 2.96
CA SER A 70 2.15 -9.64 3.20
C SER A 70 3.08 -8.83 4.12
N PRO A 71 4.08 -9.44 4.78
CA PRO A 71 5.03 -8.71 5.63
C PRO A 71 6.12 -7.96 4.84
N VAL A 72 5.94 -7.76 3.53
CA VAL A 72 6.86 -7.00 2.68
C VAL A 72 6.12 -6.36 1.51
N SER A 73 6.66 -5.27 0.97
CA SER A 73 5.97 -4.34 0.06
C SER A 73 5.38 -4.97 -1.20
N ALA A 74 6.18 -5.65 -2.06
CA ALA A 74 5.69 -6.05 -3.38
C ALA A 74 4.49 -7.03 -3.32
N PRO A 75 4.54 -8.13 -2.55
CA PRO A 75 3.39 -9.02 -2.44
C PRO A 75 2.21 -8.39 -1.69
N SER A 76 2.45 -7.51 -0.71
CA SER A 76 1.37 -6.80 -0.02
C SER A 76 0.61 -5.88 -0.97
N ARG A 77 1.32 -5.10 -1.78
CA ARG A 77 0.73 -4.25 -2.83
C ARG A 77 0.02 -5.08 -3.90
N ALA A 78 0.54 -6.27 -4.23
CA ALA A 78 -0.12 -7.18 -5.15
C ALA A 78 -1.44 -7.73 -4.58
N CYS A 79 -1.50 -8.06 -3.30
CA CYS A 79 -2.76 -8.46 -2.64
C CYS A 79 -3.81 -7.34 -2.69
N PHE A 80 -3.41 -6.09 -2.44
CA PHE A 80 -4.26 -4.90 -2.59
C PHE A 80 -4.79 -4.77 -4.02
N MET A 81 -3.89 -4.76 -5.00
CA MET A 81 -4.23 -4.51 -6.39
C MET A 81 -5.12 -5.58 -7.01
N THR A 82 -4.96 -6.86 -6.60
CA THR A 82 -5.61 -8.01 -7.26
C THR A 82 -6.78 -8.61 -6.50
N GLY A 83 -6.99 -8.22 -5.22
CA GLY A 83 -8.02 -8.84 -4.36
C GLY A 83 -7.73 -10.30 -3.99
N GLN A 84 -6.46 -10.73 -4.04
CA GLN A 84 -6.02 -12.09 -3.74
C GLN A 84 -5.07 -12.13 -2.55
N HIS A 85 -5.18 -13.13 -1.67
CA HIS A 85 -4.18 -13.36 -0.64
C HIS A 85 -2.92 -14.06 -1.21
N THR A 86 -1.85 -14.12 -0.42
CA THR A 86 -0.55 -14.64 -0.89
C THR A 86 -0.54 -16.12 -1.29
N GLY A 87 -1.53 -16.89 -0.93
CA GLY A 87 -1.70 -18.27 -1.44
C GLY A 87 -2.14 -18.35 -2.91
N HIS A 88 -2.71 -17.26 -3.47
CA HIS A 88 -3.25 -17.21 -4.84
C HIS A 88 -2.64 -16.12 -5.72
N VAL A 89 -2.17 -15.00 -5.13
CA VAL A 89 -1.55 -13.92 -5.88
C VAL A 89 -0.29 -14.40 -6.61
N HIS A 90 -0.02 -13.83 -7.77
CA HIS A 90 1.18 -14.18 -8.54
C HIS A 90 2.47 -13.68 -7.86
N VAL A 91 2.48 -12.42 -7.40
CA VAL A 91 3.66 -11.81 -6.76
C VAL A 91 3.63 -12.13 -5.26
N ARG A 92 4.52 -13.01 -4.79
CA ARG A 92 4.57 -13.49 -3.39
C ARG A 92 5.85 -13.14 -2.65
N GLY A 93 6.68 -12.25 -3.22
CA GLY A 93 7.94 -11.81 -2.63
C GLY A 93 8.52 -10.63 -3.41
N ASN A 94 9.59 -10.05 -2.88
CA ASN A 94 10.33 -8.98 -3.53
C ASN A 94 11.29 -9.52 -4.59
N ARG A 95 10.75 -10.01 -5.70
CA ARG A 95 11.57 -10.45 -6.82
C ARG A 95 11.90 -9.27 -7.71
N GLU A 96 13.13 -8.78 -7.61
CA GLU A 96 13.64 -7.69 -8.43
C GLU A 96 14.45 -8.23 -9.60
N TYR A 97 14.25 -7.63 -10.78
CA TYR A 97 14.93 -8.01 -12.01
C TYR A 97 16.11 -7.10 -12.34
N TRP A 98 16.98 -6.88 -11.37
CA TRP A 98 18.23 -6.18 -11.57
C TRP A 98 19.45 -7.10 -11.49
N GLN A 99 19.30 -8.34 -11.93
CA GLN A 99 20.25 -9.42 -11.72
C GLN A 99 21.65 -9.12 -12.24
N ARG A 100 22.62 -9.41 -11.42
CA ARG A 100 24.09 -9.44 -11.61
C ARG A 100 24.74 -8.20 -12.25
N SER A 101 24.31 -7.75 -13.44
CA SER A 101 24.88 -6.56 -14.08
C SER A 101 24.52 -5.27 -13.33
N LEU A 102 23.28 -5.15 -12.83
CA LEU A 102 22.86 -3.98 -12.03
C LEU A 102 23.45 -4.01 -10.61
N ARG A 103 23.69 -5.19 -10.04
CA ARG A 103 24.38 -5.30 -8.76
C ARG A 103 25.80 -4.73 -8.81
N GLN A 104 26.50 -4.93 -9.93
CA GLN A 104 27.79 -4.28 -10.20
C GLN A 104 27.62 -2.76 -10.37
N ASN A 105 26.52 -2.31 -10.98
CA ASN A 105 26.23 -0.90 -11.23
C ASN A 105 25.76 -0.15 -9.98
N ALA A 106 25.03 -0.79 -9.07
CA ALA A 106 24.67 -0.23 -7.77
C ALA A 106 25.89 0.16 -6.93
N PHE A 107 27.04 -0.48 -7.19
CA PHE A 107 28.33 -0.18 -6.54
C PHE A 107 29.25 0.74 -7.39
N GLY A 108 28.72 1.43 -8.38
CA GLY A 108 29.42 2.52 -9.07
C GLY A 108 30.40 2.11 -10.18
N GLN A 109 30.26 0.92 -10.76
CA GLN A 109 31.17 0.46 -11.82
C GLN A 109 30.64 0.60 -13.25
N ASN A 110 29.36 0.86 -13.48
CA ASN A 110 28.84 1.23 -14.80
C ASN A 110 27.39 1.82 -14.69
N PRO A 111 27.12 3.03 -15.19
CA PRO A 111 25.83 3.70 -15.04
C PRO A 111 24.77 3.29 -16.07
N ASP A 112 24.97 2.29 -16.87
CA ASP A 112 24.03 1.86 -17.91
C ASP A 112 22.90 0.97 -17.33
N TYR A 113 21.98 1.59 -16.60
CA TYR A 113 20.70 0.97 -16.23
C TYR A 113 19.80 0.85 -17.46
N ASP A 114 19.93 -0.21 -18.23
CA ASP A 114 19.05 -0.41 -19.38
C ASP A 114 17.63 -0.82 -18.96
N VAL A 115 17.51 -1.60 -17.90
CA VAL A 115 16.22 -2.12 -17.40
C VAL A 115 16.18 -2.07 -15.88
N ILE A 116 15.09 -1.54 -15.34
CA ILE A 116 14.74 -1.60 -13.93
C ILE A 116 13.35 -2.23 -13.78
N GLY A 117 13.11 -3.03 -12.75
CA GLY A 117 11.81 -3.64 -12.57
C GLY A 117 11.68 -4.65 -11.46
N GLN A 118 10.46 -5.11 -11.33
CA GLN A 118 10.03 -6.16 -10.41
C GLN A 118 9.09 -7.13 -11.10
N GLU A 119 8.78 -8.26 -10.42
CA GLU A 119 7.78 -9.22 -10.91
C GLU A 119 6.49 -8.51 -11.29
N PRO A 120 6.03 -8.60 -12.53
CA PRO A 120 4.83 -7.90 -13.01
C PRO A 120 3.55 -8.54 -12.50
N TYR A 121 2.47 -7.78 -12.48
CA TYR A 121 1.13 -8.35 -12.39
C TYR A 121 0.81 -9.10 -13.67
N LYS A 122 0.20 -10.30 -13.56
CA LYS A 122 -0.27 -11.02 -14.75
C LYS A 122 -1.22 -10.15 -15.57
N LYS A 123 -1.04 -10.11 -16.87
CA LYS A 123 -1.92 -9.36 -17.78
C LYS A 123 -3.37 -9.89 -17.77
N THR A 124 -3.54 -11.19 -17.52
CA THR A 124 -4.85 -11.84 -17.39
C THR A 124 -5.58 -11.50 -16.10
N HIS A 125 -4.88 -10.92 -15.09
CA HIS A 125 -5.48 -10.51 -13.83
C HIS A 125 -5.89 -9.04 -13.88
N LYS A 126 -7.16 -8.77 -13.61
CA LYS A 126 -7.64 -7.39 -13.40
C LYS A 126 -7.12 -6.84 -12.08
N ILE A 127 -6.75 -5.56 -12.10
CA ILE A 127 -6.34 -4.81 -10.92
C ILE A 127 -7.25 -3.61 -10.68
N ILE A 128 -7.24 -3.07 -9.46
CA ILE A 128 -8.16 -1.99 -9.04
C ILE A 128 -8.23 -0.84 -10.04
N PRO A 129 -7.11 -0.23 -10.51
CA PRO A 129 -7.19 0.92 -11.41
C PRO A 129 -7.90 0.61 -12.73
N GLU A 130 -7.70 -0.59 -13.28
CA GLU A 130 -8.36 -1.00 -14.53
C GLU A 130 -9.88 -1.05 -14.36
N LEU A 131 -10.37 -1.62 -13.25
CA LEU A 131 -11.80 -1.72 -12.96
C LEU A 131 -12.44 -0.34 -12.77
N PHE A 132 -11.74 0.57 -12.11
CA PHE A 132 -12.24 1.94 -11.92
C PHE A 132 -12.21 2.76 -13.22
N LYS A 133 -11.16 2.61 -14.01
CA LYS A 133 -11.08 3.27 -15.32
C LYS A 133 -12.18 2.77 -16.27
N GLU A 134 -12.43 1.46 -16.34
CA GLU A 134 -13.54 0.87 -17.09
C GLU A 134 -14.90 1.40 -16.62
N ALA A 135 -15.02 1.76 -15.33
CA ALA A 135 -16.22 2.37 -14.76
C ALA A 135 -16.31 3.89 -15.00
N GLY A 136 -15.37 4.49 -15.71
CA GLY A 136 -15.35 5.92 -16.03
C GLY A 136 -14.79 6.82 -14.96
N TYR A 137 -13.98 6.29 -14.03
CA TYR A 137 -13.20 7.09 -13.10
C TYR A 137 -11.94 7.63 -13.76
N LYS A 138 -11.55 8.87 -13.44
CA LYS A 138 -10.18 9.32 -13.64
C LYS A 138 -9.27 8.67 -12.62
N THR A 139 -8.10 8.19 -13.05
CA THR A 139 -7.20 7.42 -12.20
C THR A 139 -5.83 8.08 -12.11
N GLY A 140 -5.36 8.30 -10.90
CA GLY A 140 -4.02 8.83 -10.64
C GLY A 140 -3.25 7.96 -9.64
N MET A 141 -1.93 7.81 -9.86
CA MET A 141 -1.08 7.11 -8.91
C MET A 141 0.23 7.86 -8.71
N PHE A 142 0.58 8.10 -7.42
CA PHE A 142 1.73 8.91 -7.04
C PHE A 142 2.55 8.19 -6.00
N GLY A 143 3.80 7.85 -6.37
CA GLY A 143 4.71 7.08 -5.56
C GLY A 143 5.09 5.73 -6.16
N LYS A 144 5.40 4.78 -5.31
CA LYS A 144 5.97 3.49 -5.66
C LYS A 144 4.96 2.57 -6.36
N TRP A 145 5.23 2.20 -7.62
CA TRP A 145 4.43 1.24 -8.38
C TRP A 145 4.69 -0.21 -7.93
N ALA A 146 5.96 -0.58 -7.79
CA ALA A 146 6.42 -1.89 -7.32
C ALA A 146 5.96 -3.09 -8.16
N ALA A 147 5.82 -2.90 -9.47
CA ALA A 147 5.51 -3.98 -10.42
C ALA A 147 5.99 -3.63 -11.83
N GLY A 148 6.27 -4.66 -12.66
CA GLY A 148 6.67 -4.49 -14.05
C GLY A 148 8.08 -3.99 -14.27
N TYR A 149 8.46 -3.92 -15.55
CA TYR A 149 9.79 -3.53 -15.99
C TYR A 149 9.73 -2.24 -16.79
N TYR A 150 10.79 -1.46 -16.71
CA TYR A 150 10.99 -0.27 -17.49
C TYR A 150 12.35 -0.31 -18.18
N ASN A 151 12.37 -0.23 -19.51
CA ASN A 151 13.61 -0.10 -20.30
C ASN A 151 13.90 1.38 -20.54
N MET A 152 14.99 1.86 -19.99
CA MET A 152 15.37 3.27 -20.07
C MET A 152 15.88 3.69 -21.45
N LYS A 153 16.49 2.75 -22.20
CA LYS A 153 17.01 3.02 -23.57
C LYS A 153 15.93 2.89 -24.65
N HIS A 154 14.98 1.98 -24.42
CA HIS A 154 13.93 1.65 -25.39
C HIS A 154 12.57 1.55 -24.70
N PRO A 155 12.00 2.67 -24.25
CA PRO A 155 10.74 2.67 -23.50
C PRO A 155 9.55 2.09 -24.28
N ASP A 156 9.64 2.04 -25.60
CA ASP A 156 8.58 1.54 -26.48
C ASP A 156 8.73 0.05 -26.87
N THR A 157 9.80 -0.62 -26.45
CA THR A 157 10.03 -2.02 -26.80
C THR A 157 9.63 -2.96 -25.68
N TYR A 158 8.52 -3.63 -25.89
CA TYR A 158 7.90 -4.52 -24.91
C TYR A 158 7.72 -5.91 -25.49
N LYS A 159 8.30 -6.94 -24.86
CA LYS A 159 8.04 -8.33 -25.21
C LYS A 159 7.25 -9.02 -24.10
N THR A 160 6.15 -9.61 -24.49
CA THR A 160 5.35 -10.50 -23.67
C THR A 160 5.35 -11.89 -24.31
N ASP A 161 5.20 -12.94 -23.50
CA ASP A 161 4.84 -14.26 -24.01
C ASP A 161 3.45 -14.24 -24.66
N ALA A 162 3.05 -15.37 -25.25
CA ALA A 162 1.75 -15.50 -25.92
C ALA A 162 0.56 -15.28 -24.96
N GLU A 163 0.75 -15.52 -23.67
CA GLU A 163 -0.22 -15.32 -22.59
C GLU A 163 -0.23 -13.89 -22.08
N GLY A 164 0.69 -13.03 -22.57
CA GLY A 164 0.84 -11.64 -22.14
C GLY A 164 1.58 -11.49 -20.82
N ASN A 165 2.27 -12.53 -20.34
CA ASN A 165 3.19 -12.44 -19.22
C ASN A 165 4.56 -11.97 -19.70
N THR A 166 5.35 -11.42 -18.79
CA THR A 166 6.73 -11.09 -19.09
C THR A 166 7.52 -12.37 -19.28
N ASP A 167 8.18 -12.49 -20.41
CA ASP A 167 9.18 -13.53 -20.60
C ASP A 167 10.34 -13.27 -19.64
N THR A 168 10.47 -14.13 -18.63
CA THR A 168 11.48 -14.01 -17.58
C THR A 168 12.90 -14.20 -18.10
N ASP A 169 13.08 -14.86 -19.24
CA ASP A 169 14.37 -15.01 -19.90
C ASP A 169 14.67 -13.85 -20.86
N ALA A 170 13.65 -13.15 -21.32
CA ALA A 170 13.75 -11.98 -22.19
C ALA A 170 13.57 -10.62 -21.45
N TRP A 171 13.72 -10.60 -20.13
CA TRP A 171 13.63 -9.37 -19.33
C TRP A 171 14.53 -8.21 -19.83
N GLN A 172 15.58 -8.51 -20.54
CA GLN A 172 16.45 -7.54 -21.21
C GLN A 172 15.76 -6.78 -22.34
N THR A 173 14.64 -7.26 -22.83
CA THR A 173 13.87 -6.67 -23.93
C THR A 173 12.52 -6.11 -23.48
N SER A 174 12.31 -6.01 -22.17
CA SER A 174 11.22 -5.35 -21.46
C SER A 174 9.81 -5.67 -21.88
N SER A 175 8.99 -6.04 -20.94
CA SER A 175 7.56 -6.02 -21.10
C SER A 175 6.95 -4.95 -20.23
N SER A 176 6.23 -4.06 -20.83
CA SER A 176 5.45 -3.04 -20.15
C SER A 176 4.04 -3.47 -19.84
N ALA A 177 3.69 -4.71 -20.07
CA ALA A 177 2.32 -5.15 -19.79
C ALA A 177 1.84 -4.81 -18.36
N SER A 178 2.79 -4.46 -17.48
CA SER A 178 2.53 -4.04 -16.11
C SER A 178 2.87 -2.59 -15.79
N LEU A 179 3.24 -1.75 -16.75
CA LEU A 179 3.48 -0.33 -16.46
C LEU A 179 2.17 0.39 -16.12
N PRO A 180 2.21 1.44 -15.29
CA PRO A 180 1.00 2.13 -14.81
C PRO A 180 0.04 2.55 -15.92
N ASN A 181 0.55 3.16 -16.99
CA ASN A 181 -0.25 3.63 -18.12
C ASN A 181 -1.00 2.52 -18.86
N LEU A 182 -0.48 1.29 -18.85
CA LEU A 182 -1.10 0.12 -19.47
C LEU A 182 -2.01 -0.68 -18.52
N ARG A 183 -1.99 -0.34 -17.24
CA ARG A 183 -2.75 -0.99 -16.18
C ARG A 183 -3.78 -0.06 -15.53
N GLY A 184 -4.39 0.80 -16.36
CA GLY A 184 -5.54 1.60 -15.96
C GLY A 184 -5.22 2.90 -15.22
N ILE A 185 -3.97 3.39 -15.22
CA ILE A 185 -3.59 4.68 -14.63
C ILE A 185 -3.51 5.76 -15.71
N ASP A 186 -4.24 6.87 -15.52
CA ASP A 186 -4.27 8.03 -16.43
C ASP A 186 -3.17 9.04 -16.13
N CYS A 187 -2.73 9.13 -14.86
CA CYS A 187 -1.64 10.01 -14.44
C CYS A 187 -0.75 9.30 -13.42
N TYR A 188 0.57 9.28 -13.67
CA TYR A 188 1.55 8.63 -12.80
C TYR A 188 2.77 9.51 -12.56
N TYR A 189 3.25 9.53 -11.30
CA TYR A 189 4.54 10.12 -10.96
C TYR A 189 5.19 9.39 -9.78
N GLY A 190 6.36 8.80 -10.00
CA GLY A 190 7.07 8.09 -8.95
C GLY A 190 8.07 7.03 -9.43
N PRO A 191 8.65 6.24 -8.52
CA PRO A 191 9.54 5.13 -8.85
C PRO A 191 8.76 3.89 -9.33
N ILE A 192 9.19 3.30 -10.44
CA ILE A 192 8.59 2.07 -10.98
C ILE A 192 8.91 0.86 -10.10
N CYS A 193 10.15 0.69 -9.67
CA CYS A 193 10.58 -0.47 -8.89
C CYS A 193 10.96 -0.11 -7.44
N GLN A 194 11.08 -1.11 -6.59
CA GLN A 194 11.51 -0.95 -5.20
C GLN A 194 12.89 -0.33 -5.08
N PHE A 195 13.84 -0.82 -5.86
CA PHE A 195 15.23 -0.35 -5.82
C PHE A 195 15.33 1.16 -6.02
N GLN A 196 14.61 1.71 -7.01
CA GLN A 196 14.57 3.15 -7.28
C GLN A 196 13.95 3.94 -6.11
N ALA A 197 13.09 3.30 -5.30
CA ALA A 197 12.46 3.92 -4.14
C ALA A 197 13.38 3.99 -2.90
N HIS A 198 14.52 3.29 -2.88
CA HIS A 198 15.42 3.26 -1.73
C HIS A 198 16.26 4.54 -1.57
N THR A 199 16.34 5.39 -2.58
CA THR A 199 16.96 6.70 -2.45
C THR A 199 15.92 7.80 -2.49
N TYR A 200 16.03 8.76 -1.57
CA TYR A 200 15.15 9.92 -1.55
C TYR A 200 15.64 11.10 -2.40
N TYR A 201 16.85 10.97 -2.96
CA TYR A 201 17.43 11.95 -3.88
C TYR A 201 17.87 11.27 -5.18
N PRO A 202 16.95 10.61 -5.90
CA PRO A 202 17.27 9.90 -7.14
C PRO A 202 17.69 10.89 -8.25
N ASN A 203 18.36 10.40 -9.27
CA ASN A 203 18.68 11.19 -10.46
C ASN A 203 17.46 11.38 -11.37
N PHE A 204 16.45 10.54 -11.23
CA PHE A 204 15.20 10.61 -11.98
C PHE A 204 14.03 9.96 -11.24
N LEU A 205 12.82 10.33 -11.64
CA LEU A 205 11.58 9.61 -11.39
C LEU A 205 10.93 9.24 -12.73
N ASN A 206 9.91 8.42 -12.70
CA ASN A 206 9.13 8.09 -13.88
C ASN A 206 7.81 8.89 -13.89
N ARG A 207 7.42 9.36 -15.08
CA ARG A 207 6.21 10.14 -15.27
C ARG A 207 5.38 9.59 -16.41
N TYR A 208 4.07 9.66 -16.25
CA TYR A 208 3.07 9.54 -17.30
C TYR A 208 1.94 10.52 -17.02
N ASP A 209 1.85 11.57 -17.79
CA ASP A 209 0.80 12.60 -17.65
C ASP A 209 0.48 13.16 -19.04
N PRO A 210 -0.36 12.48 -19.81
CA PRO A 210 -0.73 12.91 -21.15
C PRO A 210 -1.49 14.24 -21.16
N GLU A 211 -2.27 14.52 -20.11
CA GLU A 211 -3.07 15.75 -20.01
C GLU A 211 -2.18 16.98 -19.82
N LYS A 212 -1.17 16.92 -18.97
CA LYS A 212 -0.28 18.04 -18.65
C LYS A 212 0.93 18.13 -19.57
N HIS A 213 1.50 17.01 -19.95
CA HIS A 213 2.78 16.95 -20.66
C HIS A 213 2.69 16.33 -22.06
N GLY A 214 1.54 15.78 -22.46
CA GLY A 214 1.37 15.06 -23.73
C GLY A 214 2.10 13.73 -23.80
N ASP A 215 2.44 13.14 -22.65
CA ASP A 215 3.15 11.87 -22.57
C ASP A 215 2.32 10.76 -23.25
N GLN A 216 2.92 10.02 -24.19
CA GLN A 216 2.28 8.88 -24.85
C GLN A 216 2.57 7.56 -24.14
N HIS A 217 3.63 7.50 -23.34
CA HIS A 217 4.10 6.37 -22.54
C HIS A 217 4.78 6.86 -21.27
N VAL A 218 5.17 5.95 -20.37
CA VAL A 218 5.96 6.30 -19.18
C VAL A 218 7.32 6.81 -19.62
N VAL A 219 7.69 8.01 -19.16
CA VAL A 219 8.96 8.67 -19.47
C VAL A 219 9.83 8.84 -18.24
N VAL A 220 11.13 9.07 -18.47
CA VAL A 220 12.10 9.48 -17.43
C VAL A 220 11.97 10.98 -17.21
N ASP A 221 11.68 11.37 -15.97
CA ASP A 221 11.73 12.76 -15.52
C ASP A 221 13.04 12.98 -14.74
N THR A 222 14.00 13.60 -15.40
CA THR A 222 15.34 13.79 -14.88
C THR A 222 15.39 14.89 -13.82
N LEU A 223 15.90 14.57 -12.63
CA LEU A 223 16.05 15.50 -11.53
C LEU A 223 17.41 16.22 -11.63
N LYS A 224 17.43 17.30 -12.43
CA LYS A 224 18.66 17.99 -12.85
C LYS A 224 19.57 18.46 -11.70
N GLN A 225 18.99 18.80 -10.55
CA GLN A 225 19.77 19.23 -9.38
C GLN A 225 20.44 18.07 -8.62
N ASN A 226 20.09 16.82 -8.97
CA ASN A 226 20.67 15.62 -8.39
C ASN A 226 21.72 14.95 -9.30
N ILE A 227 21.76 15.27 -10.60
CA ILE A 227 22.57 14.57 -11.64
C ILE A 227 24.09 14.64 -11.42
N ASN A 228 24.59 15.70 -10.79
CA ASN A 228 26.04 15.88 -10.59
C ASN A 228 26.61 14.98 -9.49
N HIS A 229 25.78 14.18 -8.85
CA HIS A 229 26.14 13.26 -7.80
C HIS A 229 25.99 11.84 -8.32
N ARG A 230 26.91 10.95 -7.92
CA ARG A 230 26.78 9.53 -8.24
C ARG A 230 25.40 9.07 -7.79
N ASP A 231 24.64 8.50 -8.72
CA ASP A 231 23.41 7.78 -8.38
C ASP A 231 23.82 6.47 -7.71
N VAL A 232 24.00 6.55 -6.42
CA VAL A 232 24.26 5.39 -5.59
C VAL A 232 23.07 5.25 -4.68
N SER A 233 22.24 4.30 -5.03
CA SER A 233 21.39 3.69 -4.03
C SER A 233 22.31 3.22 -2.92
N CYS A 234 21.99 3.58 -1.70
CA CYS A 234 22.62 3.05 -0.50
C CYS A 234 24.05 3.50 -0.18
N GLY A 235 24.18 4.26 0.88
CA GLY A 235 25.42 4.44 1.60
C GLY A 235 26.36 5.54 1.12
N HIS A 236 25.90 6.55 0.37
CA HIS A 236 26.78 7.62 -0.11
C HIS A 236 26.64 8.91 0.69
N PRO A 237 27.77 9.55 1.10
CA PRO A 237 27.76 10.78 1.91
C PRO A 237 27.32 12.06 1.15
N ASP A 238 27.08 12.01 -0.16
CA ASP A 238 26.77 13.19 -0.97
C ASP A 238 25.30 13.66 -0.91
N TYR A 239 24.49 13.13 -0.02
CA TYR A 239 23.08 13.56 0.13
C TYR A 239 22.96 15.05 0.49
N GLU A 240 23.90 15.60 1.23
CA GLU A 240 23.87 17.00 1.68
C GLU A 240 23.88 18.01 0.52
N ASN A 241 24.37 17.60 -0.65
CA ASN A 241 24.49 18.44 -1.84
C ASN A 241 23.32 18.27 -2.83
N ARG A 242 22.33 17.43 -2.53
CA ARG A 242 21.19 17.16 -3.39
C ARG A 242 19.98 17.97 -2.94
N ALA A 243 19.24 18.54 -3.89
CA ALA A 243 18.17 19.49 -3.61
C ALA A 243 16.76 18.95 -3.90
N GLN A 244 16.64 17.91 -4.73
CA GLN A 244 15.32 17.42 -5.15
C GLN A 244 14.96 16.14 -4.39
N TYR A 245 14.26 16.33 -3.28
CA TYR A 245 13.77 15.25 -2.42
C TYR A 245 12.52 14.59 -3.04
N SER A 246 12.60 13.31 -3.36
CA SER A 246 11.58 12.61 -4.15
C SER A 246 10.21 12.55 -3.48
N ALA A 247 10.16 12.40 -2.14
CA ALA A 247 8.89 12.34 -1.42
C ALA A 247 8.09 13.64 -1.56
N ASP A 248 8.76 14.81 -1.49
CA ASP A 248 8.11 16.11 -1.66
C ASP A 248 7.71 16.36 -3.13
N LEU A 249 8.51 15.89 -4.09
CA LEU A 249 8.19 15.98 -5.51
C LEU A 249 6.93 15.17 -5.86
N ILE A 250 6.88 13.93 -5.38
CA ILE A 250 5.74 13.02 -5.59
C ILE A 250 4.48 13.62 -4.96
N HIS A 251 4.58 14.12 -3.74
CA HIS A 251 3.46 14.75 -3.04
C HIS A 251 2.95 15.99 -3.76
N ARG A 252 3.84 16.90 -4.17
CA ARG A 252 3.47 18.08 -4.94
C ARG A 252 2.74 17.72 -6.23
N TYR A 253 3.22 16.69 -6.94
CA TYR A 253 2.58 16.22 -8.16
C TYR A 253 1.18 15.64 -7.88
N ALA A 254 1.01 14.95 -6.76
CA ALA A 254 -0.29 14.46 -6.30
C ALA A 254 -1.28 15.61 -6.00
N LEU A 255 -0.83 16.67 -5.32
CA LEU A 255 -1.66 17.86 -5.06
C LEU A 255 -2.05 18.57 -6.36
N GLU A 256 -1.11 18.74 -7.30
CA GLU A 256 -1.39 19.31 -8.64
C GLU A 256 -2.41 18.46 -9.41
N TRP A 257 -2.37 17.14 -9.26
CA TRP A 257 -3.37 16.26 -9.87
C TRP A 257 -4.74 16.42 -9.21
N ILE A 258 -4.83 16.53 -7.88
CA ILE A 258 -6.08 16.83 -7.18
C ILE A 258 -6.65 18.18 -7.63
N ASP A 259 -5.81 19.20 -7.85
CA ASP A 259 -6.24 20.52 -8.34
C ASP A 259 -6.94 20.45 -9.71
N ARG A 260 -6.62 19.47 -10.54
CA ARG A 260 -7.26 19.23 -11.84
C ARG A 260 -8.58 18.46 -11.75
N GLN A 261 -8.95 17.92 -10.57
CA GLN A 261 -10.18 17.15 -10.44
C GLN A 261 -11.40 18.08 -10.27
N HIS A 262 -12.54 17.63 -10.77
CA HIS A 262 -13.81 18.36 -10.76
C HIS A 262 -14.91 17.55 -10.08
N LYS A 263 -15.93 18.27 -9.56
CA LYS A 263 -17.06 17.64 -8.84
C LYS A 263 -17.85 16.66 -9.68
N ASP A 264 -17.93 16.89 -10.99
CA ASP A 264 -18.80 16.13 -11.90
C ASP A 264 -18.15 14.84 -12.42
N GLU A 265 -16.86 14.62 -12.17
CA GLU A 265 -16.11 13.47 -12.63
C GLU A 265 -15.54 12.71 -11.43
N PRO A 266 -15.95 11.44 -11.20
CA PRO A 266 -15.40 10.66 -10.11
C PRO A 266 -13.94 10.28 -10.39
N PHE A 267 -13.12 10.25 -9.33
CA PHE A 267 -11.72 9.88 -9.44
C PHE A 267 -11.26 8.87 -8.39
N LEU A 268 -10.23 8.11 -8.76
CA LEU A 268 -9.47 7.23 -7.88
C LEU A 268 -8.03 7.71 -7.83
N GLY A 269 -7.59 8.18 -6.67
CA GLY A 269 -6.19 8.49 -6.38
C GLY A 269 -5.55 7.38 -5.53
N ILE A 270 -4.43 6.83 -5.97
CA ILE A 270 -3.64 5.82 -5.24
C ILE A 270 -2.28 6.45 -4.92
N PHE A 271 -2.07 6.83 -3.67
CA PHE A 271 -0.86 7.52 -3.22
C PHE A 271 0.00 6.54 -2.43
N THR A 272 1.03 6.02 -3.08
CA THR A 272 1.92 4.98 -2.54
C THR A 272 3.25 5.60 -2.14
N TYR A 273 3.20 6.39 -1.08
CA TYR A 273 4.35 7.14 -0.57
C TYR A 273 5.43 6.20 -0.04
N THR A 274 6.69 6.62 -0.20
CA THR A 274 7.86 5.82 0.20
C THR A 274 8.26 6.04 1.66
N LEU A 275 7.79 7.12 2.31
CA LEU A 275 8.03 7.38 3.72
C LEU A 275 7.29 6.34 4.59
N PRO A 276 7.86 5.89 5.70
CA PRO A 276 9.20 6.10 6.25
C PRO A 276 10.23 4.99 5.90
N HIS A 277 10.14 4.33 4.73
CA HIS A 277 11.12 3.31 4.29
C HIS A 277 12.58 3.80 4.35
N ALA A 278 13.55 2.92 4.58
CA ALA A 278 14.97 3.25 4.45
C ALA A 278 15.31 3.64 2.98
N GLU A 279 16.25 4.59 2.72
CA GLU A 279 17.22 5.13 3.69
C GLU A 279 16.58 6.19 4.62
N LEU A 280 17.05 6.25 5.86
CA LEU A 280 16.61 7.28 6.81
C LEU A 280 17.31 8.60 6.49
N TRP A 281 16.74 9.35 5.55
CA TRP A 281 17.28 10.62 5.12
C TRP A 281 16.20 11.65 4.84
N GLN A 282 16.32 12.81 5.47
CA GLN A 282 15.41 13.93 5.35
C GLN A 282 16.14 15.20 4.91
N PRO A 283 15.47 16.14 4.25
CA PRO A 283 15.97 17.51 4.11
C PRO A 283 16.29 18.11 5.49
N ASN A 284 17.35 18.89 5.56
CA ASN A 284 17.72 19.61 6.79
C ASN A 284 16.85 20.86 6.95
N ASP A 285 15.59 20.64 7.27
CA ASP A 285 14.58 21.67 7.49
C ASP A 285 14.10 21.70 8.96
N SER A 286 13.08 22.51 9.24
CA SER A 286 12.52 22.67 10.59
C SER A 286 11.98 21.38 11.20
N ILE A 287 11.47 20.44 10.39
CA ILE A 287 10.96 19.16 10.88
C ILE A 287 12.12 18.31 11.41
N LEU A 288 13.19 18.15 10.62
CA LEU A 288 14.36 17.40 11.05
C LEU A 288 15.05 18.08 12.23
N GLN A 289 15.20 19.40 12.20
CA GLN A 289 15.83 20.16 13.29
C GLN A 289 15.07 20.02 14.61
N HIS A 290 13.72 19.98 14.57
CA HIS A 290 12.90 19.72 15.75
C HIS A 290 13.27 18.39 16.40
N TYR A 291 13.34 17.29 15.65
CA TYR A 291 13.67 15.98 16.20
C TYR A 291 15.14 15.83 16.55
N THR A 292 16.04 16.46 15.82
CA THR A 292 17.46 16.53 16.18
C THR A 292 17.65 17.17 17.54
N HIS A 293 16.92 18.24 17.83
CA HIS A 293 16.95 18.87 19.16
C HIS A 293 16.25 18.01 20.23
N LYS A 294 15.07 17.43 19.89
CA LYS A 294 14.29 16.59 20.82
C LYS A 294 15.06 15.36 21.28
N PHE A 295 15.85 14.75 20.40
CA PHE A 295 16.62 13.54 20.69
C PHE A 295 18.12 13.83 20.89
N GLN A 296 18.48 15.05 21.27
CA GLN A 296 19.85 15.43 21.55
C GLN A 296 20.42 14.58 22.69
N GLY A 297 21.62 14.01 22.49
CA GLY A 297 22.26 13.10 23.44
C GLY A 297 21.77 11.66 23.36
N ASP A 298 21.05 11.29 22.32
CA ASP A 298 20.71 9.89 22.02
C ASP A 298 21.94 9.17 21.44
N ASP A 299 22.65 8.47 22.32
CA ASP A 299 23.83 7.66 22.03
C ASP A 299 23.48 6.18 21.81
N SER A 300 22.21 5.88 21.55
CA SER A 300 21.72 4.52 21.38
C SER A 300 22.56 3.75 20.34
N PRO A 301 23.12 2.59 20.68
CA PRO A 301 23.96 1.84 19.76
C PRO A 301 23.16 1.44 18.52
N PHE A 302 23.82 1.43 17.37
CA PHE A 302 23.24 0.90 16.15
C PHE A 302 22.88 -0.58 16.37
N GLY A 303 21.63 -0.85 16.75
CA GLY A 303 21.04 -2.20 16.78
C GLY A 303 20.64 -2.59 15.36
N GLY A 304 20.96 -3.81 14.92
CA GLY A 304 20.33 -4.37 13.75
C GLY A 304 21.26 -4.98 12.72
N ALA A 305 21.01 -6.24 12.47
CA ALA A 305 21.75 -7.11 11.55
C ALA A 305 21.42 -6.90 10.07
N PHE A 306 20.43 -6.06 9.73
CA PHE A 306 20.00 -5.82 8.35
C PHE A 306 20.36 -4.40 7.93
N GLY A 307 21.55 -4.18 7.37
CA GLY A 307 21.88 -2.82 7.01
C GLY A 307 23.20 -2.57 6.32
N SER A 308 23.84 -3.58 5.73
CA SER A 308 25.03 -3.33 4.91
C SER A 308 24.71 -2.63 3.59
N TRP A 309 23.43 -2.52 3.22
CA TRP A 309 22.96 -1.94 1.96
C TRP A 309 22.56 -0.49 2.05
N TYR A 310 22.10 -0.03 3.24
CA TYR A 310 21.60 1.31 3.47
C TYR A 310 22.60 2.17 4.22
N TYR A 311 22.61 3.47 3.92
CA TYR A 311 23.39 4.42 4.69
C TYR A 311 22.93 4.44 6.15
N ARG A 312 23.90 4.41 7.06
CA ARG A 312 23.65 4.49 8.51
C ARG A 312 23.82 5.92 8.97
N ASN A 313 22.71 6.63 9.14
CA ASN A 313 22.74 7.98 9.67
C ASN A 313 22.93 7.94 11.19
N ALA A 314 23.90 8.68 11.71
CA ALA A 314 24.11 8.79 13.16
C ALA A 314 22.89 9.37 13.88
N ASN A 315 22.12 10.24 13.21
CA ASN A 315 20.89 10.86 13.72
C ASN A 315 19.61 10.10 13.34
N ARG A 316 19.68 8.77 13.29
CA ARG A 316 18.66 7.90 12.71
C ARG A 316 17.27 8.04 13.32
N HIS A 317 17.16 8.21 14.64
CA HIS A 317 15.87 8.36 15.32
C HIS A 317 15.21 9.69 14.94
N ALA A 318 15.98 10.78 14.87
CA ALA A 318 15.48 12.06 14.41
C ALA A 318 15.05 12.01 12.93
N GLN A 319 15.83 11.33 12.08
CA GLN A 319 15.49 11.12 10.67
C GLN A 319 14.17 10.35 10.54
N PHE A 320 14.02 9.21 11.22
CA PHE A 320 12.80 8.39 11.16
C PHE A 320 11.56 9.15 11.65
N ALA A 321 11.67 9.82 12.80
CA ALA A 321 10.59 10.63 13.33
C ALA A 321 10.19 11.78 12.38
N ALA A 322 11.18 12.43 11.79
CA ALA A 322 10.96 13.49 10.81
C ALA A 322 10.28 12.95 9.52
N MET A 323 10.61 11.73 9.08
CA MET A 323 9.94 11.08 7.95
C MET A 323 8.45 10.87 8.20
N ILE A 324 8.08 10.40 9.40
CA ILE A 324 6.68 10.17 9.76
C ILE A 324 5.92 11.50 9.90
N THR A 325 6.51 12.52 10.55
CA THR A 325 5.87 13.83 10.68
C THR A 325 5.74 14.54 9.32
N ARG A 326 6.69 14.36 8.39
CA ARG A 326 6.56 14.85 7.03
C ARG A 326 5.40 14.18 6.30
N LEU A 327 5.29 12.86 6.40
CA LEU A 327 4.17 12.12 5.83
C LEU A 327 2.83 12.57 6.42
N ASP A 328 2.76 12.78 7.73
CA ASP A 328 1.59 13.33 8.41
C ASP A 328 1.19 14.71 7.85
N THR A 329 2.18 15.59 7.65
CA THR A 329 1.96 16.90 7.01
C THR A 329 1.42 16.75 5.60
N GLN A 330 2.00 15.87 4.79
CA GLN A 330 1.54 15.59 3.42
C GLN A 330 0.09 15.07 3.39
N VAL A 331 -0.29 14.21 4.34
CA VAL A 331 -1.69 13.77 4.46
C VAL A 331 -2.60 14.94 4.84
N GLY A 332 -2.18 15.79 5.78
CA GLY A 332 -2.92 17.02 6.13
C GLY A 332 -3.17 17.93 4.95
N GLU A 333 -2.18 18.13 4.09
CA GLU A 333 -2.29 18.95 2.88
C GLU A 333 -3.26 18.34 1.84
N ILE A 334 -3.33 17.01 1.73
CA ILE A 334 -4.34 16.33 0.89
C ILE A 334 -5.75 16.59 1.41
N LEU A 335 -5.98 16.41 2.71
CA LEU A 335 -7.31 16.65 3.32
C LEU A 335 -7.73 18.11 3.14
N GLN A 336 -6.83 19.04 3.43
CA GLN A 336 -7.06 20.47 3.23
C GLN A 336 -7.36 20.80 1.76
N LYS A 337 -6.63 20.25 0.82
CA LYS A 337 -6.86 20.45 -0.62
C LYS A 337 -8.25 19.97 -1.05
N LEU A 338 -8.71 18.83 -0.54
CA LEU A 338 -10.06 18.32 -0.81
C LEU A 338 -11.15 19.25 -0.23
N GLU A 339 -10.93 19.77 0.98
CA GLU A 339 -11.82 20.74 1.62
C GLU A 339 -11.88 22.05 0.82
N GLU A 340 -10.74 22.65 0.45
CA GLU A 340 -10.64 23.89 -0.34
C GLU A 340 -11.34 23.78 -1.69
N LYS A 341 -11.27 22.61 -2.33
CA LYS A 341 -11.95 22.36 -3.62
C LYS A 341 -13.42 21.96 -3.47
N GLY A 342 -13.90 21.79 -2.23
CA GLY A 342 -15.24 21.30 -1.92
C GLY A 342 -15.48 19.88 -2.46
N LEU A 343 -14.45 19.03 -2.48
CA LEU A 343 -14.50 17.63 -2.88
C LEU A 343 -14.63 16.69 -1.68
N ALA A 344 -14.32 17.15 -0.45
CA ALA A 344 -14.26 16.36 0.76
C ALA A 344 -15.56 15.60 1.05
N ASP A 345 -16.72 16.25 0.93
CA ASP A 345 -18.03 15.65 1.21
C ASP A 345 -18.38 14.47 0.30
N ASN A 346 -17.72 14.36 -0.85
CA ASN A 346 -17.93 13.25 -1.80
C ASN A 346 -16.71 12.34 -1.94
N THR A 347 -15.75 12.40 -1.03
CA THR A 347 -14.50 11.63 -1.11
C THR A 347 -14.36 10.70 0.09
N LEU A 348 -14.05 9.42 -0.16
CA LEU A 348 -13.51 8.49 0.82
C LEU A 348 -11.98 8.58 0.80
N VAL A 349 -11.37 8.86 1.94
CA VAL A 349 -9.91 8.81 2.12
C VAL A 349 -9.56 7.66 3.04
N ILE A 350 -8.64 6.79 2.62
CA ILE A 350 -8.09 5.71 3.43
C ILE A 350 -6.59 5.94 3.58
N PHE A 351 -6.07 5.81 4.81
CA PHE A 351 -4.65 5.81 5.12
C PHE A 351 -4.24 4.48 5.75
N THR A 352 -3.12 3.91 5.31
CA THR A 352 -2.53 2.67 5.86
C THR A 352 -1.05 2.53 5.51
N SER A 353 -0.39 1.45 6.00
CA SER A 353 0.97 1.05 5.63
C SER A 353 0.96 -0.28 4.89
N ASP A 354 1.90 -0.50 3.96
CA ASP A 354 1.96 -1.74 3.18
C ASP A 354 2.44 -2.97 3.96
N ASN A 355 3.17 -2.80 5.04
CA ASN A 355 3.58 -3.82 6.01
C ASN A 355 3.99 -3.16 7.34
N GLY A 356 4.37 -3.97 8.33
CA GLY A 356 4.86 -3.49 9.61
C GLY A 356 6.23 -2.80 9.54
N PRO A 357 6.75 -2.29 10.67
CA PRO A 357 7.94 -1.47 10.74
C PRO A 357 9.19 -2.25 10.33
N HIS A 358 10.21 -1.54 9.88
CA HIS A 358 11.49 -2.12 9.47
C HIS A 358 12.62 -1.79 10.46
N THR A 359 13.75 -2.49 10.32
CA THR A 359 15.00 -2.24 11.05
C THR A 359 16.14 -1.81 10.11
N GLU A 360 15.82 -1.53 8.84
CA GLU A 360 16.76 -1.19 7.79
C GLU A 360 17.26 0.25 7.96
N GLY A 361 18.52 0.52 7.56
CA GLY A 361 19.13 1.87 7.65
C GLY A 361 19.32 2.40 9.08
N GLY A 362 19.08 1.54 10.09
CA GLY A 362 19.17 1.93 11.49
C GLY A 362 17.83 2.35 12.11
N ALA A 363 16.70 2.11 11.43
CA ALA A 363 15.39 2.23 12.07
C ALA A 363 15.30 1.31 13.29
N ASP A 364 14.66 1.81 14.32
CA ASP A 364 14.62 1.19 15.64
C ASP A 364 13.18 1.22 16.19
N PRO A 365 12.31 0.30 15.71
CA PRO A 365 10.92 0.27 16.16
C PRO A 365 10.78 0.02 17.66
N ASP A 366 11.70 -0.72 18.29
CA ASP A 366 11.68 -0.97 19.72
C ASP A 366 12.00 0.30 20.54
N TRP A 367 12.85 1.19 20.01
CA TRP A 367 13.14 2.46 20.64
C TRP A 367 11.91 3.38 20.64
N PHE A 368 11.12 3.38 19.57
CA PHE A 368 9.90 4.19 19.44
C PHE A 368 8.70 3.57 20.15
N ASN A 369 8.60 2.26 20.22
CA ASN A 369 7.47 1.52 20.79
C ASN A 369 7.94 0.62 21.94
N ARG A 370 8.54 1.21 22.97
CA ARG A 370 9.21 0.52 24.10
C ARG A 370 8.34 -0.49 24.83
N ASP A 371 7.02 -0.33 24.80
CA ASP A 371 6.07 -1.24 25.45
C ASP A 371 5.72 -2.47 24.59
N GLY A 372 6.34 -2.60 23.39
CA GLY A 372 6.35 -3.79 22.56
C GLY A 372 5.01 -4.47 22.35
N LEU A 373 3.96 -3.71 21.95
CA LEU A 373 2.59 -4.25 21.86
C LEU A 373 2.47 -5.46 20.93
N LEU A 374 3.24 -5.46 19.82
CA LEU A 374 3.16 -6.46 18.76
C LEU A 374 4.54 -7.05 18.49
N ARG A 375 4.61 -8.38 18.40
CA ARG A 375 5.86 -9.08 18.07
C ARG A 375 6.16 -9.04 16.58
N GLY A 376 7.44 -8.89 16.23
CA GLY A 376 7.93 -8.98 14.87
C GLY A 376 7.93 -7.65 14.14
N VAL A 377 8.63 -7.64 13.02
CA VAL A 377 8.84 -6.49 12.12
C VAL A 377 8.68 -6.97 10.67
N LYS A 378 8.87 -6.09 9.71
CA LYS A 378 8.99 -6.41 8.27
C LYS A 378 9.66 -7.78 8.05
N ARG A 379 9.16 -8.59 7.13
CA ARG A 379 9.55 -9.98 6.84
C ARG A 379 9.12 -11.01 7.89
N SER A 380 8.28 -10.63 8.84
CA SER A 380 7.70 -11.56 9.82
C SER A 380 6.19 -11.64 9.66
N THR A 381 5.61 -12.85 9.73
CA THR A 381 4.16 -13.04 9.76
C THR A 381 3.56 -12.96 11.17
N HIS A 382 4.36 -12.61 12.19
CA HIS A 382 3.84 -12.19 13.50
C HIS A 382 3.03 -10.88 13.37
N GLU A 383 2.22 -10.57 14.40
CA GLU A 383 1.35 -9.40 14.40
C GLU A 383 2.09 -8.11 13.99
N GLY A 384 3.27 -7.84 14.55
CA GLY A 384 4.05 -6.64 14.26
C GLY A 384 4.49 -6.51 12.80
N GLY A 385 4.65 -7.61 12.07
CA GLY A 385 5.05 -7.55 10.66
C GLY A 385 3.90 -7.35 9.67
N ILE A 386 2.65 -7.65 10.07
CA ILE A 386 1.49 -7.65 9.17
C ILE A 386 0.30 -6.81 9.65
N ARG A 387 0.19 -6.51 10.95
CA ARG A 387 -0.87 -5.63 11.46
C ARG A 387 -0.42 -4.18 11.33
N VAL A 388 -1.23 -3.38 10.66
CA VAL A 388 -0.88 -2.02 10.23
C VAL A 388 -1.91 -1.00 10.69
N PRO A 389 -1.54 0.28 10.84
CA PRO A 389 -2.52 1.34 11.05
C PRO A 389 -3.46 1.41 9.85
N PHE A 390 -4.73 1.67 10.11
CA PHE A 390 -5.75 1.82 9.07
C PHE A 390 -6.80 2.83 9.53
N ILE A 391 -6.91 3.94 8.80
CA ILE A 391 -7.83 5.03 9.09
C ILE A 391 -8.65 5.31 7.84
N ALA A 392 -9.98 5.42 8.00
CA ALA A 392 -10.89 5.84 6.93
C ALA A 392 -11.57 7.15 7.33
N TRP A 393 -11.71 8.08 6.39
CA TRP A 393 -12.29 9.40 6.60
C TRP A 393 -13.13 9.85 5.40
N GLY A 394 -14.09 10.72 5.63
CA GLY A 394 -14.85 11.40 4.59
C GLY A 394 -16.25 10.82 4.39
N ARG A 395 -16.73 10.81 3.15
CA ARG A 395 -18.11 10.49 2.81
C ARG A 395 -18.61 9.20 3.49
N ASP A 396 -19.76 9.28 4.15
CA ASP A 396 -20.46 8.16 4.81
C ASP A 396 -19.67 7.44 5.92
N VAL A 397 -18.47 7.90 6.28
CA VAL A 397 -17.68 7.33 7.39
C VAL A 397 -18.07 8.01 8.69
N PRO A 398 -18.56 7.28 9.71
CA PRO A 398 -18.94 7.90 10.98
C PRO A 398 -17.70 8.35 11.76
N ALA A 399 -17.71 9.64 12.16
CA ALA A 399 -16.64 10.25 12.92
C ALA A 399 -16.47 9.62 14.31
N GLY A 400 -15.24 9.67 14.85
CA GLY A 400 -14.90 9.23 16.21
C GLY A 400 -15.06 7.74 16.45
N THR A 401 -15.09 6.91 15.39
CA THR A 401 -15.33 5.48 15.50
C THR A 401 -14.05 4.69 15.63
N VAL A 402 -13.96 3.80 16.61
CA VAL A 402 -12.95 2.75 16.70
C VAL A 402 -13.59 1.42 16.33
N ASN A 403 -13.00 0.68 15.41
CA ASN A 403 -13.57 -0.53 14.86
C ASN A 403 -12.60 -1.71 14.93
N ASP A 404 -13.08 -2.88 15.36
CA ASP A 404 -12.31 -4.12 15.51
C ASP A 404 -12.54 -5.15 14.40
N HIS A 405 -13.19 -4.75 13.31
CA HIS A 405 -13.40 -5.62 12.17
C HIS A 405 -12.06 -6.10 11.60
N GLN A 406 -11.91 -7.43 11.50
CA GLN A 406 -10.73 -8.06 10.91
C GLN A 406 -10.81 -7.93 9.39
N LEU A 407 -9.84 -7.23 8.81
CA LEU A 407 -9.70 -7.04 7.37
C LEU A 407 -8.25 -7.23 6.92
N ALA A 408 -8.08 -7.61 5.67
CA ALA A 408 -6.77 -7.66 5.03
C ALA A 408 -6.79 -6.96 3.67
N PHE A 409 -5.65 -6.65 3.10
CA PHE A 409 -5.55 -5.83 1.88
C PHE A 409 -6.30 -6.39 0.67
N TYR A 410 -6.45 -7.68 0.57
CA TYR A 410 -7.25 -8.28 -0.51
C TYR A 410 -8.76 -8.00 -0.39
N ASP A 411 -9.22 -7.45 0.77
CA ASP A 411 -10.60 -6.98 0.96
C ASP A 411 -10.85 -5.61 0.32
N LEU A 412 -9.78 -4.85 0.03
CA LEU A 412 -9.91 -3.50 -0.49
C LEU A 412 -10.53 -3.46 -1.88
N MET A 413 -10.14 -4.37 -2.77
CA MET A 413 -10.75 -4.41 -4.10
C MET A 413 -12.29 -4.53 -4.04
N PRO A 414 -12.89 -5.58 -3.41
CA PRO A 414 -14.34 -5.66 -3.31
C PRO A 414 -14.95 -4.52 -2.49
N THR A 415 -14.22 -3.97 -1.51
CA THR A 415 -14.71 -2.86 -0.68
C THR A 415 -14.82 -1.57 -1.46
N LEU A 416 -13.79 -1.18 -2.20
CA LEU A 416 -13.78 0.04 -3.00
C LEU A 416 -14.82 -0.01 -4.11
N LEU A 417 -14.97 -1.16 -4.78
CA LEU A 417 -16.01 -1.37 -5.80
C LEU A 417 -17.43 -1.27 -5.19
N ASP A 418 -17.68 -1.89 -4.04
CA ASP A 418 -18.95 -1.81 -3.32
C ASP A 418 -19.23 -0.38 -2.83
N TYR A 419 -18.21 0.29 -2.32
CA TYR A 419 -18.32 1.68 -1.87
C TYR A 419 -18.64 2.64 -3.02
N ALA A 420 -18.07 2.40 -4.18
CA ALA A 420 -18.32 3.15 -5.40
C ALA A 420 -19.64 2.81 -6.09
N GLY A 421 -20.39 1.80 -5.59
CA GLY A 421 -21.62 1.33 -6.21
C GLY A 421 -21.40 0.55 -7.52
N LEU A 422 -20.21 -0.06 -7.68
CA LEU A 422 -19.80 -0.78 -8.89
C LEU A 422 -20.00 -2.30 -8.80
N ASN A 423 -20.73 -2.80 -7.79
CA ASN A 423 -20.98 -4.24 -7.58
C ASN A 423 -22.07 -4.84 -8.49
N GLY A 424 -22.53 -4.11 -9.50
CA GLY A 424 -23.48 -4.62 -10.51
C GLY A 424 -22.83 -5.66 -11.44
N ASP A 425 -23.65 -6.34 -12.23
CA ASP A 425 -23.22 -7.45 -13.12
C ASP A 425 -22.09 -7.08 -14.11
N ALA A 426 -21.93 -5.81 -14.46
CA ALA A 426 -20.90 -5.33 -15.39
C ALA A 426 -19.48 -5.30 -14.80
N TYR A 427 -19.38 -5.08 -13.47
CA TYR A 427 -18.09 -4.98 -12.74
C TYR A 427 -17.99 -6.06 -11.67
N SER A 428 -18.86 -7.05 -11.74
CA SER A 428 -18.88 -8.15 -10.81
C SER A 428 -17.52 -8.86 -10.84
N LEU A 429 -17.00 -9.14 -9.66
CA LEU A 429 -15.84 -10.01 -9.46
C LEU A 429 -16.05 -11.42 -10.06
N LYS A 430 -17.25 -11.72 -10.60
CA LYS A 430 -17.56 -12.87 -11.46
C LYS A 430 -16.97 -12.75 -12.87
N ALA A 431 -16.55 -11.54 -13.29
CA ALA A 431 -15.84 -11.33 -14.56
C ALA A 431 -14.33 -11.69 -14.44
N SER A 432 -13.91 -12.31 -13.33
CA SER A 432 -12.60 -12.91 -13.25
C SER A 432 -12.45 -13.99 -14.30
N THR A 433 -11.30 -14.02 -14.96
CA THR A 433 -10.89 -15.17 -15.76
C THR A 433 -10.87 -16.42 -14.86
N ALA A 434 -10.95 -17.61 -15.42
CA ALA A 434 -10.85 -18.86 -14.65
C ALA A 434 -9.56 -18.95 -13.78
N GLU A 435 -8.60 -18.05 -14.00
CA GLU A 435 -7.30 -17.99 -13.36
C GLU A 435 -7.22 -16.99 -12.16
N GLN A 436 -8.13 -15.99 -12.06
CA GLN A 436 -8.13 -15.02 -10.98
C GLN A 436 -9.26 -15.31 -9.99
N ARG A 437 -8.93 -15.92 -8.87
CA ARG A 437 -9.83 -16.07 -7.72
C ARG A 437 -9.75 -14.81 -6.85
N PHE A 438 -10.88 -14.26 -6.45
CA PHE A 438 -10.94 -13.18 -5.47
C PHE A 438 -11.19 -13.76 -4.08
N ASP A 439 -10.36 -13.38 -3.12
CA ASP A 439 -10.38 -13.89 -1.74
C ASP A 439 -11.00 -12.88 -0.77
N GLY A 440 -11.10 -11.61 -1.19
CA GLY A 440 -11.55 -10.51 -0.35
C GLY A 440 -13.05 -10.52 -0.08
N ILE A 441 -13.41 -9.98 1.09
CA ILE A 441 -14.79 -9.71 1.50
C ILE A 441 -14.95 -8.19 1.68
N SER A 442 -15.92 -7.58 0.97
CA SER A 442 -16.21 -6.15 1.12
C SER A 442 -16.58 -5.81 2.57
N PHE A 443 -15.88 -4.81 3.13
CA PHE A 443 -16.22 -4.19 4.42
C PHE A 443 -16.83 -2.78 4.27
N ALA A 444 -17.37 -2.45 3.09
CA ALA A 444 -18.03 -1.18 2.83
C ALA A 444 -19.20 -0.90 3.78
N LYS A 445 -19.88 -1.93 4.28
CA LYS A 445 -20.93 -1.76 5.30
C LYS A 445 -20.34 -1.28 6.64
N THR A 446 -19.17 -1.77 7.03
CA THR A 446 -18.45 -1.30 8.21
C THR A 446 -18.05 0.15 8.05
N LEU A 447 -17.46 0.54 6.91
CA LEU A 447 -17.13 1.93 6.60
C LEU A 447 -18.32 2.89 6.73
N ARG A 448 -19.54 2.41 6.40
CA ARG A 448 -20.79 3.18 6.54
C ARG A 448 -21.47 3.00 7.91
N GLY A 449 -20.79 2.53 8.93
CA GLY A 449 -21.33 2.33 10.28
C GLY A 449 -22.36 1.19 10.42
N LYS A 450 -22.51 0.33 9.41
CA LYS A 450 -23.51 -0.76 9.39
C LYS A 450 -22.91 -2.10 9.84
N HIS A 451 -22.17 -2.11 10.95
CA HIS A 451 -21.35 -3.24 11.42
C HIS A 451 -22.14 -4.55 11.59
N ARG A 452 -23.38 -4.49 12.10
CA ARG A 452 -24.22 -5.70 12.34
C ARG A 452 -24.54 -6.50 11.08
N LYS A 453 -24.42 -5.89 9.89
CA LYS A 453 -24.69 -6.51 8.59
C LYS A 453 -23.42 -6.88 7.84
N GLN A 454 -22.25 -6.66 8.48
CA GLN A 454 -20.95 -6.93 7.89
C GLN A 454 -20.65 -8.43 7.90
N LYS A 455 -20.35 -8.99 6.72
CA LYS A 455 -19.83 -10.35 6.59
C LYS A 455 -18.40 -10.40 7.13
N LYS A 456 -18.06 -11.43 7.90
CA LYS A 456 -16.73 -11.64 8.46
C LYS A 456 -16.01 -12.76 7.70
N HIS A 457 -14.70 -12.72 7.69
CA HIS A 457 -13.87 -13.82 7.25
C HIS A 457 -13.96 -15.02 8.20
N GLU A 458 -13.91 -16.23 7.63
CA GLU A 458 -13.65 -17.45 8.41
C GLU A 458 -12.20 -17.48 8.88
N PHE A 459 -11.29 -17.06 7.99
CA PHE A 459 -9.86 -16.95 8.25
C PHE A 459 -9.23 -15.83 7.43
N LEU A 460 -8.05 -15.33 7.87
CA LEU A 460 -7.13 -14.51 7.10
C LEU A 460 -5.85 -15.31 6.85
N TYR A 461 -5.19 -15.11 5.70
CA TYR A 461 -4.13 -15.99 5.21
C TYR A 461 -2.91 -15.24 4.68
N TRP A 462 -1.70 -15.74 5.01
CA TRP A 462 -0.41 -15.21 4.57
C TRP A 462 0.59 -16.31 4.27
N GLU A 463 1.36 -16.12 3.17
CA GLU A 463 2.59 -16.84 2.83
C GLU A 463 3.71 -15.84 2.55
N PHE A 464 4.90 -16.13 3.03
CA PHE A 464 6.07 -15.32 2.74
C PHE A 464 7.31 -16.20 2.58
N HIS A 465 7.71 -16.43 1.33
CA HIS A 465 8.73 -17.40 0.96
C HIS A 465 10.15 -17.02 1.42
N GLU A 466 10.47 -15.71 1.50
CA GLU A 466 11.85 -15.25 1.80
C GLU A 466 12.30 -15.66 3.21
N THR A 467 11.40 -15.80 4.15
CA THR A 467 11.67 -16.29 5.51
C THR A 467 11.05 -17.64 5.79
N ASP A 468 10.47 -18.28 4.77
CA ASP A 468 9.75 -19.55 4.86
C ASP A 468 8.71 -19.56 5.99
N MET A 469 7.86 -18.52 5.99
CA MET A 469 6.81 -18.31 7.00
C MET A 469 5.44 -18.28 6.36
N MET A 470 4.48 -18.92 7.04
CA MET A 470 3.05 -18.80 6.75
C MET A 470 2.32 -18.35 8.00
N ALA A 471 1.17 -17.71 7.86
CA ALA A 471 0.25 -17.47 8.96
C ALA A 471 -1.19 -17.67 8.53
N LEU A 472 -2.01 -18.13 9.47
CA LEU A 472 -3.46 -18.19 9.35
C LEU A 472 -4.07 -17.61 10.64
N ARG A 473 -5.02 -16.69 10.49
CA ARG A 473 -5.82 -16.19 11.61
C ARG A 473 -7.27 -16.63 11.47
N MET A 474 -7.83 -17.22 12.52
CA MET A 474 -9.20 -17.70 12.60
C MET A 474 -9.82 -17.22 13.91
N GLY A 475 -10.59 -16.12 13.85
CA GLY A 475 -11.06 -15.42 15.05
C GLY A 475 -9.90 -14.93 15.90
N ASP A 476 -9.77 -15.39 17.14
CA ASP A 476 -8.66 -15.03 18.05
C ASP A 476 -7.45 -15.98 17.93
N TRP A 477 -7.60 -17.10 17.22
CA TRP A 477 -6.51 -18.05 17.00
C TRP A 477 -5.63 -17.62 15.84
N LYS A 478 -4.32 -17.63 16.06
CA LYS A 478 -3.33 -17.40 15.02
C LYS A 478 -2.31 -18.53 15.00
N MET A 479 -2.20 -19.19 13.87
CA MET A 479 -1.18 -20.20 13.61
C MET A 479 -0.08 -19.62 12.75
N ILE A 480 1.16 -19.83 13.15
CA ILE A 480 2.36 -19.51 12.38
C ILE A 480 3.06 -20.82 12.03
N VAL A 481 3.46 -20.93 10.77
CA VAL A 481 4.30 -22.02 10.27
C VAL A 481 5.62 -21.42 9.84
N LYS A 482 6.72 -21.89 10.41
CA LYS A 482 8.08 -21.47 10.04
C LYS A 482 8.94 -22.70 9.73
N ASN A 483 9.45 -22.77 8.50
CA ASN A 483 10.20 -23.95 8.04
C ASN A 483 9.43 -25.27 8.29
N GLY A 484 8.12 -25.29 8.08
CA GLY A 484 7.22 -26.42 8.32
C GLY A 484 6.82 -26.65 9.78
N LYS A 485 7.46 -25.98 10.75
CA LYS A 485 7.12 -26.09 12.18
C LYS A 485 5.95 -25.17 12.52
N VAL A 486 4.94 -25.73 13.18
CA VAL A 486 3.72 -25.04 13.61
C VAL A 486 3.87 -24.48 15.02
N SER A 487 3.39 -23.25 15.21
CA SER A 487 3.09 -22.63 16.51
C SER A 487 1.68 -22.05 16.49
N LEU A 488 0.98 -22.06 17.64
CA LEU A 488 -0.38 -21.53 17.77
C LEU A 488 -0.47 -20.55 18.93
N TYR A 489 -1.14 -19.44 18.71
CA TYR A 489 -1.33 -18.37 19.69
C TYR A 489 -2.80 -17.98 19.83
N ASN A 490 -3.21 -17.54 21.03
CA ASN A 490 -4.53 -16.95 21.25
C ASN A 490 -4.39 -15.45 21.45
N LEU A 491 -4.66 -14.67 20.41
CA LEU A 491 -4.48 -13.21 20.40
C LEU A 491 -5.42 -12.45 21.35
N ALA A 492 -6.48 -13.08 21.88
CA ALA A 492 -7.32 -12.45 22.89
C ALA A 492 -6.61 -12.35 24.26
N THR A 493 -5.66 -13.23 24.54
CA THR A 493 -4.94 -13.32 25.83
C THR A 493 -3.43 -13.13 25.69
N ASP A 494 -2.91 -13.28 24.47
CA ASP A 494 -1.48 -13.23 24.13
C ASP A 494 -1.28 -12.50 22.79
N LEU A 495 -1.46 -11.19 22.81
CA LEU A 495 -1.35 -10.35 21.61
C LEU A 495 0.10 -10.27 21.10
N HIS A 496 1.08 -10.46 21.98
CA HIS A 496 2.51 -10.45 21.66
C HIS A 496 3.02 -11.80 21.11
N GLU A 497 2.19 -12.85 21.10
CA GLU A 497 2.54 -14.16 20.54
C GLU A 497 3.75 -14.84 21.25
N ASP A 498 3.77 -14.78 22.60
CA ASP A 498 4.86 -15.31 23.42
C ASP A 498 4.67 -16.77 23.80
N HIS A 499 3.41 -17.23 23.90
CA HIS A 499 3.06 -18.54 24.46
C HIS A 499 2.49 -19.46 23.38
N ASP A 500 3.32 -20.36 22.85
CA ASP A 500 2.89 -21.39 21.91
C ASP A 500 2.03 -22.45 22.61
N VAL A 501 0.74 -22.46 22.27
CA VAL A 501 -0.26 -23.39 22.83
C VAL A 501 -0.70 -24.46 21.81
N ALA A 502 0.13 -24.78 20.83
CA ALA A 502 -0.18 -25.78 19.79
C ALA A 502 -0.39 -27.17 20.37
N ALA A 503 0.43 -27.58 21.36
CA ALA A 503 0.35 -28.89 21.99
C ALA A 503 -0.97 -29.09 22.75
N GLU A 504 -1.51 -28.05 23.35
CA GLU A 504 -2.77 -28.06 24.12
C GLU A 504 -4.01 -28.03 23.23
N ASN A 505 -3.86 -27.59 21.95
CA ASN A 505 -4.97 -27.36 21.04
C ASN A 505 -4.87 -28.14 19.71
N PRO A 506 -4.65 -29.47 19.70
CA PRO A 506 -4.35 -30.24 18.49
C PRO A 506 -5.50 -30.22 17.46
N LYS A 507 -6.76 -30.09 17.90
CA LYS A 507 -7.92 -30.00 17.00
C LYS A 507 -7.95 -28.66 16.22
N ILE A 508 -7.54 -27.55 16.86
CA ILE A 508 -7.45 -26.24 16.21
C ILE A 508 -6.29 -26.26 15.20
N VAL A 509 -5.13 -26.78 15.61
CA VAL A 509 -3.97 -26.96 14.74
C VAL A 509 -4.32 -27.78 13.51
N ALA A 510 -5.00 -28.91 13.66
CA ALA A 510 -5.42 -29.75 12.53
C ALA A 510 -6.33 -28.98 11.55
N ARG A 511 -7.37 -28.30 12.06
CA ARG A 511 -8.29 -27.51 11.23
C ARG A 511 -7.55 -26.39 10.47
N MET A 512 -6.67 -25.65 11.15
CA MET A 512 -5.92 -24.57 10.52
C MET A 512 -4.91 -25.09 9.50
N THR A 513 -4.29 -26.24 9.76
CA THR A 513 -3.41 -26.95 8.80
C THR A 513 -4.16 -27.33 7.53
N ASP A 514 -5.37 -27.88 7.65
CA ASP A 514 -6.21 -28.24 6.51
C ASP A 514 -6.58 -27.02 5.66
N ILE A 515 -6.87 -25.89 6.30
CA ILE A 515 -7.12 -24.62 5.60
C ILE A 515 -5.86 -24.16 4.85
N ILE A 516 -4.69 -24.15 5.50
CA ILE A 516 -3.42 -23.77 4.86
C ILE A 516 -3.16 -24.60 3.60
N ARG A 517 -3.31 -25.93 3.70
CA ARG A 517 -3.09 -26.82 2.57
C ARG A 517 -4.09 -26.61 1.43
N ARG A 518 -5.34 -26.26 1.74
CA ARG A 518 -6.37 -25.98 0.76
C ARG A 518 -6.15 -24.64 0.03
N GLU A 519 -5.69 -23.61 0.75
CA GLU A 519 -5.52 -22.26 0.21
C GLU A 519 -4.13 -22.03 -0.41
N HIS A 520 -3.19 -22.94 -0.20
CA HIS A 520 -1.89 -22.89 -0.85
C HIS A 520 -1.99 -23.31 -2.33
N THR A 521 -1.44 -22.48 -3.23
CA THR A 521 -1.18 -22.87 -4.62
C THR A 521 0.34 -22.92 -4.88
N THR A 522 0.80 -24.01 -5.48
CA THR A 522 2.23 -24.20 -5.76
C THR A 522 2.78 -23.12 -6.69
N SER A 523 3.94 -22.60 -6.37
CA SER A 523 4.69 -21.65 -7.21
C SER A 523 6.11 -22.19 -7.44
N SER A 524 6.55 -22.18 -8.70
CA SER A 524 7.94 -22.53 -9.03
C SER A 524 8.95 -21.46 -8.54
N MET A 525 8.50 -20.20 -8.47
CA MET A 525 9.31 -19.05 -8.08
C MET A 525 9.34 -18.81 -6.57
N PHE A 526 8.19 -19.00 -5.91
CA PHE A 526 7.99 -18.66 -4.50
C PHE A 526 7.69 -19.93 -3.69
N LYS A 527 8.73 -20.73 -3.50
CA LYS A 527 8.62 -22.00 -2.75
C LYS A 527 8.46 -21.73 -1.27
N ILE A 528 7.62 -22.52 -0.61
CA ILE A 528 7.37 -22.45 0.83
C ILE A 528 7.18 -23.86 1.38
N THR A 529 7.54 -24.08 2.65
CA THR A 529 7.43 -25.37 3.35
C THR A 529 6.08 -25.45 4.07
N LEU A 530 5.26 -26.43 3.72
CA LEU A 530 3.94 -26.62 4.33
C LEU A 530 4.02 -27.21 5.75
N PRO A 531 2.96 -27.06 6.57
CA PRO A 531 2.92 -27.60 7.92
C PRO A 531 3.27 -29.10 7.98
N GLY A 532 4.24 -29.47 8.80
CA GLY A 532 4.68 -30.86 8.97
C GLY A 532 5.64 -31.38 7.91
N GLU A 533 5.99 -30.59 6.91
CA GLU A 533 7.05 -30.94 5.96
C GLU A 533 8.42 -30.60 6.54
N SER A 534 9.42 -31.46 6.29
CA SER A 534 10.80 -31.11 6.57
C SER A 534 11.34 -30.25 5.42
N GLY A 535 11.70 -29.00 5.71
CA GLY A 535 12.29 -28.10 4.71
C GLY A 535 13.51 -28.75 4.08
N LYS A 536 13.36 -29.18 2.83
CA LYS A 536 14.48 -29.43 1.95
C LYS A 536 14.75 -28.13 1.20
N ARG A 537 15.77 -27.41 1.63
CA ARG A 537 16.33 -26.28 0.88
C ARG A 537 17.12 -26.78 -0.33
#